data_ff43200aa14ba083cca250a4d208f6e9
#
_entry.id   ff43200aa14ba083cca250a4d208f6e9
#
_cell.length_a   1.000
_cell.length_b   1.000
_cell.length_c   1.000
_cell.angle_alpha   90.00
_cell.angle_beta   90.00
_cell.angle_gamma   90.00
#
_symmetry.space_group_name_H-M   'P 1'
#
loop_
_entity.id
_entity.type
_entity.pdbx_description
1 polymer ?
#
loop_
_entity_poly.entity_id
_entity_poly.type
_entity_poly.pdbx_seq_one_letter_code
_entity_poly.pdbx_strand_id
1 'polypeptide(L)'
;IIDRRLDILEAEGIIFKCNVEIGKTVTAESLENEFDAVVLATGATIKRGLPIPGSDLNGVEQAMEFLPHNNKAVDGQIERIAKYIAKDRDVIVIGGGDTGSDCIGTSNRQGAKSVTNFELMPKPAEGRTEEHPWPYWPFKLKTSSSHQEGIHREWSILTKEFVGDKSGKLVGLKTVEVKWKKIPGERPPVSYTHLRAHETRLN
;
A
#
# COMPACT_ATOMS: atom_id res chain seq x y z
N ILE A 1 -11.77 -5.52 19.32
CA ILE A 1 -11.22 -6.81 18.81
C ILE A 1 -9.74 -6.92 19.16
N ILE A 2 -8.94 -5.88 18.96
CA ILE A 2 -7.49 -5.87 19.25
C ILE A 2 -7.29 -6.06 20.77
N ASP A 3 -7.93 -5.26 21.60
CA ASP A 3 -7.79 -5.31 23.06
C ASP A 3 -8.04 -6.72 23.61
N ARG A 4 -9.17 -7.32 23.22
CA ARG A 4 -9.45 -8.73 23.58
C ARG A 4 -8.34 -9.70 23.18
N ARG A 5 -7.67 -9.44 22.05
CA ARG A 5 -6.58 -10.29 21.59
C ARG A 5 -5.32 -10.11 22.44
N LEU A 6 -5.05 -8.86 22.83
CA LEU A 6 -3.95 -8.54 23.74
C LEU A 6 -4.17 -9.17 25.12
N ASP A 7 -5.38 -9.06 25.69
CA ASP A 7 -5.75 -9.69 26.97
C ASP A 7 -5.51 -11.20 26.95
N ILE A 8 -5.86 -11.88 25.84
CA ILE A 8 -5.62 -13.32 25.68
C ILE A 8 -4.11 -13.63 25.65
N LEU A 9 -3.33 -12.86 24.89
CA LEU A 9 -1.89 -13.06 24.79
C LEU A 9 -1.20 -12.84 26.15
N GLU A 10 -1.60 -11.83 26.91
CA GLU A 10 -1.10 -11.60 28.26
C GLU A 10 -1.46 -12.75 29.21
N ALA A 11 -2.69 -13.27 29.12
CA ALA A 11 -3.13 -14.42 29.90
C ALA A 11 -2.36 -15.72 29.53
N GLU A 12 -1.86 -15.83 28.30
CA GLU A 12 -0.97 -16.88 27.82
C GLU A 12 0.49 -16.70 28.28
N GLY A 13 0.82 -15.58 28.94
CA GLY A 13 2.15 -15.29 29.46
C GLY A 13 3.02 -14.43 28.55
N ILE A 14 2.48 -13.83 27.49
CA ILE A 14 3.20 -12.88 26.64
C ILE A 14 3.40 -11.56 27.40
N ILE A 15 4.62 -11.07 27.42
CA ILE A 15 4.99 -9.82 28.05
C ILE A 15 5.22 -8.74 26.97
N PHE A 16 4.41 -7.67 26.99
CA PHE A 16 4.58 -6.53 26.12
C PHE A 16 5.47 -5.47 26.76
N LYS A 17 6.61 -5.16 26.15
CA LYS A 17 7.51 -4.09 26.56
C LYS A 17 7.38 -2.93 25.56
N CYS A 18 6.50 -1.99 25.83
CA CYS A 18 6.29 -0.80 24.98
C CYS A 18 7.37 0.26 25.19
N ASN A 19 7.47 1.23 24.25
CA ASN A 19 8.44 2.32 24.27
C ASN A 19 9.90 1.86 24.30
N VAL A 20 10.19 0.69 23.75
CA VAL A 20 11.52 0.10 23.61
C VAL A 20 11.93 0.16 22.14
N GLU A 21 13.05 0.80 21.87
CA GLU A 21 13.67 0.85 20.53
C GLU A 21 14.95 0.01 20.53
N ILE A 22 14.92 -1.12 19.86
CA ILE A 22 16.09 -2.01 19.72
C ILE A 22 17.18 -1.29 18.93
N GLY A 23 18.39 -1.33 19.46
CA GLY A 23 19.55 -0.58 18.95
C GLY A 23 19.76 0.80 19.60
N LYS A 24 18.77 1.30 20.42
CA LYS A 24 18.91 2.52 21.19
C LYS A 24 18.70 2.29 22.69
N THR A 25 17.49 1.84 23.09
CA THR A 25 17.17 1.61 24.50
C THR A 25 17.54 0.21 24.97
N VAL A 26 17.53 -0.74 24.07
CA VAL A 26 17.98 -2.13 24.29
C VAL A 26 18.88 -2.53 23.14
N THR A 27 20.05 -3.08 23.45
CA THR A 27 21.01 -3.53 22.41
C THR A 27 20.69 -4.92 21.91
N ALA A 28 21.13 -5.26 20.70
CA ALA A 28 21.01 -6.62 20.16
C ALA A 28 21.74 -7.62 21.06
N GLU A 29 22.93 -7.27 21.54
CA GLU A 29 23.74 -8.10 22.44
C GLU A 29 23.00 -8.42 23.74
N SER A 30 22.27 -7.47 24.33
CA SER A 30 21.48 -7.74 25.54
C SER A 30 20.36 -8.74 25.29
N LEU A 31 19.73 -8.70 24.09
CA LEU A 31 18.71 -9.67 23.72
C LEU A 31 19.29 -11.08 23.50
N GLU A 32 20.46 -11.16 22.86
CA GLU A 32 21.15 -12.44 22.65
C GLU A 32 21.59 -13.09 23.97
N ASN A 33 21.92 -12.29 24.98
CA ASN A 33 22.28 -12.79 26.32
C ASN A 33 21.07 -13.12 27.20
N GLU A 34 19.92 -12.51 26.97
CA GLU A 34 18.71 -12.67 27.79
C GLU A 34 17.81 -13.81 27.27
N PHE A 35 17.80 -14.06 25.96
CA PHE A 35 16.85 -14.97 25.31
C PHE A 35 17.52 -16.07 24.51
N ASP A 36 16.95 -17.28 24.51
CA ASP A 36 17.38 -18.41 23.71
C ASP A 36 17.18 -18.20 22.20
N ALA A 37 16.21 -17.39 21.81
CA ALA A 37 15.92 -17.07 20.42
C ALA A 37 15.32 -15.68 20.29
N VAL A 38 15.66 -14.97 19.19
CA VAL A 38 15.12 -13.65 18.85
C VAL A 38 14.46 -13.71 17.49
N VAL A 39 13.19 -13.28 17.41
CA VAL A 39 12.44 -13.19 16.15
C VAL A 39 12.27 -11.71 15.77
N LEU A 40 12.78 -11.35 14.59
CA LEU A 40 12.60 -10.00 14.05
C LEU A 40 11.30 -9.92 13.23
N ALA A 41 10.29 -9.26 13.80
CA ALA A 41 8.98 -9.07 13.17
C ALA A 41 8.59 -7.58 13.18
N THR A 42 9.53 -6.71 12.78
CA THR A 42 9.45 -5.25 12.96
C THR A 42 8.55 -4.53 11.95
N GLY A 43 8.15 -5.19 10.88
CA GLY A 43 7.41 -4.57 9.79
C GLY A 43 8.25 -3.54 9.02
N ALA A 44 7.61 -2.75 8.18
CA ALA A 44 8.21 -1.68 7.40
C ALA A 44 7.35 -0.42 7.51
N THR A 45 7.78 0.54 8.32
CA THR A 45 7.05 1.79 8.57
C THR A 45 7.59 2.98 7.79
N ILE A 46 8.83 2.88 7.25
CA ILE A 46 9.41 3.94 6.41
C ILE A 46 8.70 3.93 5.06
N LYS A 47 8.04 5.03 4.75
CA LYS A 47 7.35 5.23 3.48
C LYS A 47 8.31 5.13 2.29
N ARG A 48 7.93 4.40 1.27
CA ARG A 48 8.60 4.44 -0.04
C ARG A 48 7.90 5.49 -0.89
N GLY A 49 8.58 6.61 -1.10
CA GLY A 49 8.09 7.64 -2.01
C GLY A 49 8.17 7.18 -3.46
N LEU A 50 7.39 7.83 -4.31
CA LEU A 50 7.51 7.74 -5.76
C LEU A 50 8.27 8.98 -6.22
N PRO A 51 9.59 8.89 -6.52
CA PRO A 51 10.44 10.04 -6.81
C PRO A 51 10.24 10.55 -8.25
N ILE A 52 9.04 11.04 -8.53
CA ILE A 52 8.64 11.62 -9.81
C ILE A 52 8.17 13.07 -9.61
N PRO A 53 8.15 13.90 -10.68
CA PRO A 53 7.67 15.26 -10.58
C PRO A 53 6.28 15.35 -9.94
N GLY A 54 6.09 16.33 -9.06
CA GLY A 54 4.84 16.61 -8.38
C GLY A 54 4.51 15.69 -7.19
N SER A 55 5.46 14.87 -6.73
CA SER A 55 5.24 13.99 -5.57
C SER A 55 4.99 14.72 -4.25
N ASP A 56 5.23 16.02 -4.22
CA ASP A 56 5.03 16.93 -3.09
C ASP A 56 3.74 17.75 -3.17
N LEU A 57 2.94 17.58 -4.22
CA LEU A 57 1.67 18.29 -4.39
C LEU A 57 0.65 17.93 -3.30
N ASN A 58 -0.16 18.90 -2.92
CA ASN A 58 -1.30 18.69 -2.01
C ASN A 58 -2.31 17.73 -2.64
N GLY A 59 -2.59 16.62 -1.98
CA GLY A 59 -3.43 15.52 -2.45
C GLY A 59 -2.64 14.30 -2.89
N VAL A 60 -1.30 14.34 -2.85
CA VAL A 60 -0.44 13.16 -2.94
C VAL A 60 -0.15 12.67 -1.52
N GLU A 61 -0.76 11.57 -1.13
CA GLU A 61 -0.70 11.07 0.24
C GLU A 61 -0.04 9.68 0.31
N GLN A 62 0.67 9.44 1.40
CA GLN A 62 1.32 8.15 1.65
C GLN A 62 0.39 7.23 2.43
N ALA A 63 0.28 5.97 2.03
CA ALA A 63 -0.55 4.98 2.69
C ALA A 63 -0.26 4.85 4.19
N MET A 64 1.03 4.87 4.56
CA MET A 64 1.48 4.77 5.96
C MET A 64 1.25 6.04 6.79
N GLU A 65 0.73 7.10 6.19
CA GLU A 65 0.21 8.28 6.89
C GLU A 65 -1.32 8.26 6.90
N PHE A 66 -1.93 7.92 5.77
CA PHE A 66 -3.38 7.87 5.59
C PHE A 66 -4.07 6.81 6.45
N LEU A 67 -3.58 5.57 6.42
CA LEU A 67 -4.23 4.45 7.12
C LEU A 67 -4.15 4.56 8.65
N PRO A 68 -2.97 4.83 9.26
CA PRO A 68 -2.91 5.00 10.72
C PRO A 68 -3.72 6.19 11.21
N HIS A 69 -3.73 7.30 10.43
CA HIS A 69 -4.56 8.47 10.76
C HIS A 69 -6.05 8.10 10.76
N ASN A 70 -6.51 7.40 9.71
CA ASN A 70 -7.90 6.97 9.63
C ASN A 70 -8.27 6.03 10.80
N ASN A 71 -7.41 5.07 11.14
CA ASN A 71 -7.67 4.14 12.23
C ASN A 71 -7.82 4.86 13.57
N LYS A 72 -6.91 5.77 13.89
CA LYS A 72 -6.99 6.58 15.12
C LYS A 72 -8.23 7.47 15.14
N ALA A 73 -8.61 8.04 13.99
CA ALA A 73 -9.80 8.88 13.90
C ALA A 73 -11.10 8.07 14.04
N VAL A 74 -11.16 6.85 13.51
CA VAL A 74 -12.32 5.95 13.68
C VAL A 74 -12.44 5.47 15.11
N ASP A 75 -11.31 5.26 15.79
CA ASP A 75 -11.24 4.85 17.20
C ASP A 75 -11.47 6.04 18.18
N GLY A 76 -11.67 7.25 17.66
CA GLY A 76 -11.93 8.44 18.47
C GLY A 76 -10.71 9.03 19.17
N GLN A 77 -9.51 8.58 18.85
CA GLN A 77 -8.27 9.05 19.46
C GLN A 77 -7.83 10.42 18.95
N ILE A 78 -8.19 10.77 17.71
CA ILE A 78 -7.84 12.03 17.07
C ILE A 78 -8.99 12.52 16.17
N GLU A 79 -9.00 13.81 15.88
CA GLU A 79 -9.90 14.37 14.86
C GLU A 79 -9.39 14.04 13.43
N ARG A 80 -10.32 13.98 12.49
CA ARG A 80 -9.98 13.77 11.07
C ARG A 80 -9.39 15.02 10.45
N ILE A 81 -8.21 14.91 9.87
CA ILE A 81 -7.56 15.98 9.13
C ILE A 81 -8.06 15.96 7.68
N ALA A 82 -8.41 17.14 7.15
CA ALA A 82 -9.01 17.29 5.83
C ALA A 82 -8.20 16.67 4.68
N LYS A 83 -6.87 16.66 4.77
CA LYS A 83 -6.01 16.06 3.74
C LYS A 83 -6.19 14.55 3.61
N TYR A 84 -6.60 13.85 4.69
CA TYR A 84 -6.81 12.40 4.73
C TYR A 84 -8.29 12.00 4.57
N ILE A 85 -9.12 12.88 4.01
CA ILE A 85 -10.53 12.61 3.75
C ILE A 85 -10.72 12.34 2.26
N ALA A 86 -11.17 11.13 1.93
CA ALA A 86 -11.49 10.72 0.57
C ALA A 86 -12.93 11.04 0.14
N LYS A 87 -13.80 11.48 1.08
CA LYS A 87 -15.20 11.77 0.82
C LYS A 87 -15.38 12.73 -0.36
N ASP A 88 -16.25 12.36 -1.29
CA ASP A 88 -16.62 13.14 -2.49
C ASP A 88 -15.44 13.43 -3.43
N ARG A 89 -14.32 12.66 -3.31
CA ARG A 89 -13.14 12.80 -4.17
C ARG A 89 -12.99 11.61 -5.10
N ASP A 90 -12.40 11.87 -6.27
CA ASP A 90 -11.88 10.83 -7.12
C ASP A 90 -10.49 10.42 -6.58
N VAL A 91 -10.32 9.15 -6.22
CA VAL A 91 -9.11 8.63 -5.57
C VAL A 91 -8.39 7.68 -6.51
N ILE A 92 -7.07 7.86 -6.64
CA ILE A 92 -6.20 6.91 -7.35
C ILE A 92 -5.25 6.29 -6.33
N VAL A 93 -5.25 4.96 -6.26
CA VAL A 93 -4.30 4.19 -5.46
C VAL A 93 -3.23 3.63 -6.39
N ILE A 94 -1.97 4.01 -6.16
CA ILE A 94 -0.83 3.54 -6.96
C ILE A 94 -0.16 2.39 -6.21
N GLY A 95 -0.23 1.19 -6.79
CA GLY A 95 0.26 -0.06 -6.21
C GLY A 95 -0.85 -0.98 -5.74
N GLY A 96 -0.63 -2.29 -5.86
CA GLY A 96 -1.66 -3.32 -5.73
C GLY A 96 -1.43 -4.34 -4.62
N GLY A 97 -0.54 -4.09 -3.66
CA GLY A 97 -0.34 -4.97 -2.50
C GLY A 97 -1.45 -4.83 -1.44
N ASP A 98 -1.29 -5.53 -0.31
CA ASP A 98 -2.27 -5.50 0.78
C ASP A 98 -2.50 -4.08 1.31
N THR A 99 -1.45 -3.27 1.43
CA THR A 99 -1.54 -1.85 1.81
C THR A 99 -2.38 -1.03 0.81
N GLY A 100 -2.22 -1.29 -0.50
CA GLY A 100 -3.07 -0.66 -1.53
C GLY A 100 -4.53 -1.06 -1.38
N SER A 101 -4.80 -2.35 -1.12
CA SER A 101 -6.12 -2.87 -0.83
C SER A 101 -6.78 -2.18 0.37
N ASP A 102 -6.02 -1.95 1.44
CA ASP A 102 -6.51 -1.23 2.63
C ASP A 102 -6.84 0.23 2.31
N CYS A 103 -6.03 0.90 1.48
CA CYS A 103 -6.32 2.25 1.02
C CYS A 103 -7.61 2.31 0.20
N ILE A 104 -7.85 1.32 -0.67
CA ILE A 104 -9.07 1.20 -1.47
C ILE A 104 -10.30 1.10 -0.57
N GLY A 105 -10.33 0.11 0.33
CA GLY A 105 -11.46 -0.08 1.24
C GLY A 105 -11.68 1.13 2.16
N THR A 106 -10.60 1.72 2.69
CA THR A 106 -10.69 2.92 3.52
C THR A 106 -11.29 4.09 2.74
N SER A 107 -10.87 4.31 1.49
CA SER A 107 -11.41 5.39 0.64
C SER A 107 -12.89 5.18 0.33
N ASN A 108 -13.31 3.95 0.01
CA ASN A 108 -14.71 3.61 -0.21
C ASN A 108 -15.56 3.86 1.04
N ARG A 109 -15.12 3.38 2.20
CA ARG A 109 -15.82 3.58 3.48
C ARG A 109 -15.87 5.04 3.93
N GLN A 110 -14.93 5.87 3.49
CA GLN A 110 -14.99 7.32 3.68
C GLN A 110 -15.95 8.01 2.72
N GLY A 111 -16.49 7.33 1.71
CA GLY A 111 -17.41 7.89 0.71
C GLY A 111 -16.72 8.58 -0.45
N ALA A 112 -15.62 8.01 -0.95
CA ALA A 112 -14.99 8.48 -2.18
C ALA A 112 -16.00 8.42 -3.35
N LYS A 113 -15.94 9.38 -4.25
CA LYS A 113 -16.78 9.43 -5.46
C LYS A 113 -16.40 8.33 -6.44
N SER A 114 -15.11 8.08 -6.59
CA SER A 114 -14.57 6.96 -7.33
C SER A 114 -13.24 6.50 -6.72
N VAL A 115 -12.91 5.21 -6.89
CA VAL A 115 -11.61 4.66 -6.51
C VAL A 115 -11.04 3.89 -7.69
N THR A 116 -9.86 4.28 -8.16
CA THR A 116 -9.12 3.61 -9.23
C THR A 116 -7.78 3.11 -8.69
N ASN A 117 -7.40 1.90 -9.06
CA ASN A 117 -6.10 1.34 -8.70
C ASN A 117 -5.23 1.17 -9.94
N PHE A 118 -4.02 1.73 -9.91
CA PHE A 118 -3.01 1.55 -10.94
C PHE A 118 -1.92 0.61 -10.46
N GLU A 119 -1.74 -0.47 -11.20
CA GLU A 119 -0.68 -1.44 -10.96
C GLU A 119 0.34 -1.41 -12.10
N LEU A 120 1.63 -1.32 -11.74
CA LEU A 120 2.72 -1.32 -12.72
C LEU A 120 2.85 -2.68 -13.41
N MET A 121 2.60 -3.76 -12.67
CA MET A 121 2.72 -5.14 -13.17
C MET A 121 1.56 -5.51 -14.08
N PRO A 122 1.74 -6.50 -14.99
CA PRO A 122 0.64 -7.01 -15.81
C PRO A 122 -0.41 -7.70 -14.93
N LYS A 123 -1.65 -7.74 -15.43
CA LYS A 123 -2.74 -8.45 -14.75
C LYS A 123 -2.34 -9.90 -14.50
N PRO A 124 -2.32 -10.38 -13.25
CA PRO A 124 -2.07 -11.80 -12.97
C PRO A 124 -3.16 -12.69 -13.54
N ALA A 125 -2.82 -13.95 -13.80
CA ALA A 125 -3.81 -14.96 -14.17
C ALA A 125 -4.86 -15.17 -13.07
N GLU A 126 -6.09 -15.52 -13.43
CA GLU A 126 -7.15 -15.75 -12.44
C GLU A 126 -6.93 -17.03 -11.63
N GLY A 127 -6.27 -18.01 -12.22
CA GLY A 127 -5.94 -19.29 -11.60
C GLY A 127 -4.45 -19.54 -11.44
N ARG A 128 -4.11 -20.72 -10.93
CA ARG A 128 -2.73 -21.22 -10.86
C ARG A 128 -2.22 -21.50 -12.27
N THR A 129 -1.00 -21.09 -12.55
CA THR A 129 -0.33 -21.34 -13.83
C THR A 129 0.68 -22.49 -13.71
N GLU A 130 1.10 -23.04 -14.83
CA GLU A 130 2.15 -24.08 -14.91
C GLU A 130 3.51 -23.57 -14.38
N GLU A 131 3.75 -22.26 -14.44
CA GLU A 131 4.98 -21.64 -13.91
C GLU A 131 5.03 -21.63 -12.38
N HIS A 132 3.87 -21.79 -11.72
CA HIS A 132 3.75 -21.80 -10.26
C HIS A 132 2.94 -23.03 -9.80
N PRO A 133 3.45 -24.27 -10.05
CA PRO A 133 2.78 -25.50 -9.66
C PRO A 133 2.73 -25.63 -8.14
N TRP A 134 1.83 -26.48 -7.64
CA TRP A 134 1.87 -26.89 -6.24
C TRP A 134 3.22 -27.59 -5.93
N PRO A 135 3.88 -27.33 -4.79
CA PRO A 135 3.45 -26.63 -3.59
C PRO A 135 3.79 -25.12 -3.53
N TYR A 136 4.29 -24.54 -4.61
CA TYR A 136 4.64 -23.13 -4.61
C TYR A 136 3.41 -22.23 -4.47
N TRP A 137 3.61 -21.05 -3.88
CA TRP A 137 2.54 -20.04 -3.78
C TRP A 137 2.08 -19.60 -5.17
N PRO A 138 0.78 -19.66 -5.49
CA PRO A 138 0.32 -19.28 -6.82
C PRO A 138 0.39 -17.77 -7.04
N PHE A 139 1.06 -17.36 -8.11
CA PHE A 139 0.99 -15.99 -8.61
C PHE A 139 -0.29 -15.81 -9.41
N LYS A 140 -1.38 -15.45 -8.73
CA LYS A 140 -2.72 -15.29 -9.31
C LYS A 140 -3.35 -13.98 -8.90
N LEU A 141 -4.36 -13.54 -9.65
CA LEU A 141 -5.15 -12.36 -9.32
C LEU A 141 -5.79 -12.55 -7.94
N LYS A 142 -5.48 -11.62 -7.04
CA LYS A 142 -6.08 -11.55 -5.71
C LYS A 142 -7.13 -10.44 -5.70
N THR A 143 -8.31 -10.77 -5.20
CA THR A 143 -9.39 -9.81 -4.97
C THR A 143 -9.78 -9.93 -3.50
N SER A 144 -9.45 -8.92 -2.71
CA SER A 144 -9.83 -8.85 -1.29
C SER A 144 -11.26 -8.34 -1.13
N SER A 145 -11.79 -8.43 0.10
CA SER A 145 -13.07 -7.81 0.45
C SER A 145 -13.09 -6.30 0.15
N SER A 146 -11.99 -5.60 0.40
CA SER A 146 -11.83 -4.17 0.09
C SER A 146 -11.98 -3.86 -1.41
N HIS A 147 -11.49 -4.74 -2.27
CA HIS A 147 -11.71 -4.60 -3.73
C HIS A 147 -13.18 -4.80 -4.11
N GLN A 148 -13.92 -5.64 -3.38
CA GLN A 148 -15.34 -5.91 -3.63
C GLN A 148 -16.24 -4.75 -3.21
N GLU A 149 -15.75 -3.84 -2.36
CA GLU A 149 -16.48 -2.63 -1.96
C GLU A 149 -16.66 -1.62 -3.11
N GLY A 150 -15.91 -1.78 -4.21
CA GLY A 150 -16.01 -0.96 -5.41
C GLY A 150 -14.66 -0.40 -5.83
N ILE A 151 -14.21 -0.76 -7.03
CA ILE A 151 -12.94 -0.29 -7.57
C ILE A 151 -12.87 -0.50 -9.08
N HIS A 152 -12.22 0.44 -9.77
CA HIS A 152 -11.70 0.25 -11.11
C HIS A 152 -10.21 -0.10 -11.05
N ARG A 153 -9.78 -1.22 -11.65
CA ARG A 153 -8.38 -1.68 -11.60
C ARG A 153 -7.77 -1.66 -12.99
N GLU A 154 -6.59 -1.06 -13.10
CA GLU A 154 -5.80 -1.02 -14.32
C GLU A 154 -4.39 -1.55 -14.05
N TRP A 155 -3.89 -2.35 -14.98
CA TRP A 155 -2.58 -2.99 -14.90
C TRP A 155 -1.66 -2.50 -16.01
N SER A 156 -0.36 -2.70 -15.80
CA SER A 156 0.67 -2.24 -16.73
C SER A 156 0.68 -0.72 -16.89
N ILE A 157 0.33 0.00 -15.84
CA ILE A 157 0.29 1.47 -15.81
C ILE A 157 1.48 2.01 -15.00
N LEU A 158 2.34 2.79 -15.66
CA LEU A 158 3.43 3.50 -15.02
C LEU A 158 3.06 4.98 -14.86
N THR A 159 3.07 5.48 -13.62
CA THR A 159 2.91 6.91 -13.34
C THR A 159 4.22 7.63 -13.57
N LYS A 160 4.21 8.70 -14.37
CA LYS A 160 5.39 9.49 -14.77
C LYS A 160 5.45 10.83 -14.05
N GLU A 161 4.31 11.42 -13.72
CA GLU A 161 4.23 12.76 -13.15
C GLU A 161 2.86 12.93 -12.45
N PHE A 162 2.87 13.64 -11.34
CA PHE A 162 1.67 14.20 -10.73
C PHE A 162 1.47 15.63 -11.24
N VAL A 163 0.29 15.93 -11.77
CA VAL A 163 -0.03 17.23 -12.37
C VAL A 163 -0.74 18.10 -11.33
N GLY A 164 -0.15 19.24 -11.02
CA GLY A 164 -0.72 20.23 -10.10
C GLY A 164 -1.33 21.43 -10.82
N ASP A 165 -2.24 22.11 -10.15
CA ASP A 165 -2.68 23.44 -10.54
C ASP A 165 -1.75 24.53 -10.03
N LYS A 166 -2.09 25.80 -10.32
CA LYS A 166 -1.31 26.97 -9.88
C LYS A 166 -1.23 27.14 -8.36
N SER A 167 -2.11 26.49 -7.60
CA SER A 167 -2.13 26.51 -6.13
C SER A 167 -1.30 25.37 -5.52
N GLY A 168 -0.72 24.49 -6.33
CA GLY A 168 -0.01 23.30 -5.88
C GLY A 168 -0.92 22.14 -5.47
N LYS A 169 -2.19 22.15 -5.90
CA LYS A 169 -3.13 21.06 -5.66
C LYS A 169 -3.07 20.05 -6.82
N LEU A 170 -3.07 18.77 -6.49
CA LEU A 170 -3.15 17.67 -7.47
C LEU A 170 -4.46 17.75 -8.25
N VAL A 171 -4.36 17.71 -9.58
CA VAL A 171 -5.50 17.72 -10.52
C VAL A 171 -5.44 16.57 -11.52
N GLY A 172 -4.36 15.82 -11.57
CA GLY A 172 -4.25 14.69 -12.49
C GLY A 172 -2.91 13.98 -12.42
N LEU A 173 -2.78 12.94 -13.23
CA LEU A 173 -1.56 12.16 -13.40
C LEU A 173 -1.23 12.00 -14.88
N LYS A 174 0.06 12.04 -15.22
CA LYS A 174 0.55 11.56 -16.50
C LYS A 174 0.99 10.11 -16.32
N THR A 175 0.38 9.22 -17.07
CA THR A 175 0.67 7.79 -17.04
C THR A 175 1.06 7.30 -18.42
N VAL A 176 1.71 6.14 -18.44
CA VAL A 176 1.99 5.42 -19.67
C VAL A 176 1.62 3.96 -19.49
N GLU A 177 1.01 3.38 -20.51
CA GLU A 177 0.85 1.94 -20.58
C GLU A 177 2.20 1.30 -20.92
N VAL A 178 2.57 0.24 -20.21
CA VAL A 178 3.85 -0.45 -20.41
C VAL A 178 3.65 -1.87 -20.89
N LYS A 179 4.50 -2.31 -21.79
CA LYS A 179 4.55 -3.71 -22.22
C LYS A 179 5.75 -4.40 -21.56
N TRP A 180 5.48 -5.44 -20.82
CA TRP A 180 6.50 -6.24 -20.17
C TRP A 180 7.10 -7.27 -21.12
N LYS A 181 8.42 -7.41 -21.08
CA LYS A 181 9.15 -8.41 -21.84
C LYS A 181 9.81 -9.38 -20.85
N LYS A 182 9.51 -10.67 -21.00
CA LYS A 182 10.17 -11.72 -20.23
C LYS A 182 11.56 -11.98 -20.82
N ILE A 183 12.59 -11.93 -20.00
CA ILE A 183 13.96 -12.28 -20.38
C ILE A 183 14.24 -13.66 -19.81
N PRO A 184 14.62 -14.66 -20.64
CA PRO A 184 14.91 -15.99 -20.16
C PRO A 184 16.04 -15.97 -19.10
N GLY A 185 15.85 -16.70 -18.01
CA GLY A 185 16.82 -16.80 -16.91
C GLY A 185 16.75 -15.69 -15.84
N GLU A 186 15.97 -14.65 -16.05
CA GLU A 186 15.75 -13.59 -15.07
C GLU A 186 14.37 -13.72 -14.39
N ARG A 187 14.29 -13.24 -13.12
CA ARG A 187 12.97 -13.19 -12.43
C ARG A 187 12.07 -12.20 -13.15
N PRO A 188 10.79 -12.57 -13.42
CA PRO A 188 9.89 -11.70 -14.17
C PRO A 188 9.49 -10.45 -13.38
N PRO A 189 9.10 -9.40 -14.11
CA PRO A 189 9.51 -8.96 -15.42
C PRO A 189 10.61 -7.89 -15.28
N VAL A 190 11.66 -8.01 -16.04
CA VAL A 190 12.88 -7.20 -15.87
C VAL A 190 12.92 -5.96 -16.77
N SER A 191 12.12 -5.95 -17.83
CA SER A 191 12.13 -4.87 -18.81
C SER A 191 10.72 -4.52 -19.28
N TYR A 192 10.47 -3.24 -19.49
CA TYR A 192 9.22 -2.76 -20.07
C TYR A 192 9.49 -1.71 -21.15
N THR A 193 8.57 -1.59 -22.10
CA THR A 193 8.56 -0.52 -23.11
C THR A 193 7.29 0.30 -22.97
N HIS A 194 7.39 1.60 -23.17
CA HIS A 194 6.21 2.47 -23.18
C HIS A 194 5.41 2.24 -24.46
N LEU A 195 4.11 2.02 -24.34
CA LEU A 195 3.22 1.84 -25.48
C LEU A 195 2.37 3.08 -25.76
N ARG A 196 1.86 3.74 -24.73
CA ARG A 196 0.95 4.86 -24.86
C ARG A 196 1.03 5.77 -23.63
N ALA A 197 1.04 7.08 -23.88
CA ALA A 197 0.94 8.07 -22.81
C ALA A 197 -0.51 8.48 -22.60
N HIS A 198 -0.93 8.59 -21.34
CA HIS A 198 -2.26 9.04 -20.96
C HIS A 198 -2.16 10.13 -19.89
N GLU A 199 -3.07 11.10 -19.94
CA GLU A 199 -3.29 12.04 -18.86
C GLU A 199 -4.64 11.69 -18.22
N THR A 200 -4.59 11.35 -16.92
CA THR A 200 -5.80 11.11 -16.12
C THR A 200 -6.06 12.36 -15.30
N ARG A 201 -7.18 13.03 -15.54
CA ARG A 201 -7.61 14.19 -14.76
C ARG A 201 -8.45 13.74 -13.57
N LEU A 202 -8.19 14.36 -12.42
CA LEU A 202 -9.00 14.25 -11.21
C LEU A 202 -9.93 15.46 -11.17
N ASN A 203 -11.23 15.23 -11.10
CA ASN A 203 -12.26 16.28 -11.03
C ASN A 203 -12.48 16.75 -9.60
#